data_a6342f844b5d02a93cc963cc2b473c5c
#
_entry.id   a6342f844b5d02a93cc963cc2b473c5c
#
_cell.length_a   1.000
_cell.length_b   1.000
_cell.length_c   1.000
_cell.angle_alpha   90.00
_cell.angle_beta   90.00
_cell.angle_gamma   90.00
#
_symmetry.space_group_name_H-M   'P 1'
#
loop_
_entity.id
_entity.type
_entity.pdbx_description
1 polymer ?
#
loop_
_entity_poly.entity_id
_entity_poly.type
_entity_poly.pdbx_seq_one_letter_code
_entity_poly.pdbx_strand_id
1 'polypeptide(L)'
;DRILSAASPEEFLCRGVQWGNIEMLWESMDTGLSRGRYTEEIFGGLEEIFDYFFELHRNMTGTYERLDTKAGEEFDSRFHKRSGDSQASGRISRVLLRGYRGITNKKIQPSIVRI
;
A
#
# COMPACT_ATOMS: atom_id res chain seq x y z
N ASP A 1 -15.65 2.05 -0.81
CA ASP A 1 -14.69 1.75 0.26
C ASP A 1 -15.28 2.04 1.63
N ARG A 2 -15.15 1.11 2.56
CA ARG A 2 -15.73 1.23 3.90
C ARG A 2 -15.21 2.43 4.69
N ILE A 3 -13.93 2.74 4.55
CA ILE A 3 -13.30 3.86 5.26
C ILE A 3 -13.90 5.17 4.76
N LEU A 4 -13.97 5.32 3.44
CA LEU A 4 -14.41 6.56 2.81
C LEU A 4 -15.92 6.78 2.90
N SER A 5 -16.70 5.75 3.26
CA SER A 5 -18.16 5.85 3.43
C SER A 5 -18.60 6.12 4.87
N ALA A 6 -17.67 6.33 5.79
CA ALA A 6 -17.99 6.61 7.20
C ALA A 6 -18.77 7.92 7.36
N ALA A 7 -19.75 7.92 8.26
CA ALA A 7 -20.66 9.06 8.43
C ALA A 7 -20.10 10.18 9.32
N SER A 8 -19.10 9.90 10.17
CA SER A 8 -18.52 10.88 11.11
C SER A 8 -17.01 10.73 11.19
N PRO A 9 -16.28 11.77 11.67
CA PRO A 9 -14.84 11.66 11.87
C PRO A 9 -14.42 10.54 12.81
N GLU A 10 -15.13 10.34 13.91
CA GLU A 10 -14.83 9.26 14.85
C GLU A 10 -15.07 7.90 14.21
N GLU A 11 -16.15 7.75 13.47
CA GLU A 11 -16.46 6.53 12.74
C GLU A 11 -15.41 6.25 11.66
N PHE A 12 -14.98 7.29 10.95
CA PHE A 12 -13.92 7.21 9.96
C PHE A 12 -12.61 6.70 10.57
N LEU A 13 -12.20 7.27 11.71
CA LEU A 13 -10.98 6.84 12.40
C LEU A 13 -11.11 5.41 12.92
N CYS A 14 -12.23 5.05 13.53
CA CYS A 14 -12.48 3.72 14.04
C CYS A 14 -12.38 2.66 12.94
N ARG A 15 -12.98 2.92 11.79
CA ARG A 15 -12.93 2.00 10.65
C ARG A 15 -11.53 1.97 10.03
N GLY A 16 -10.88 3.13 9.94
CA GLY A 16 -9.58 3.25 9.30
C GLY A 16 -8.48 2.46 9.97
N VAL A 17 -8.52 2.30 11.31
CA VAL A 17 -7.47 1.57 12.04
C VAL A 17 -7.69 0.06 12.08
N GLN A 18 -8.83 -0.45 11.63
CA GLN A 18 -9.06 -1.89 11.53
C GLN A 18 -8.25 -2.47 10.38
N TRP A 19 -7.49 -3.53 10.67
CA TRP A 19 -6.58 -4.09 9.67
C TRP A 19 -7.26 -4.48 8.36
N GLY A 20 -8.42 -5.13 8.43
CA GLY A 20 -9.15 -5.52 7.22
C GLY A 20 -9.48 -4.35 6.31
N ASN A 21 -9.77 -3.17 6.87
CA ASN A 21 -10.06 -1.98 6.10
C ASN A 21 -8.78 -1.35 5.53
N ILE A 22 -7.67 -1.38 6.27
CA ILE A 22 -6.37 -0.94 5.78
C ILE A 22 -5.94 -1.79 4.57
N GLU A 23 -6.07 -3.11 4.70
CA GLU A 23 -5.76 -4.06 3.63
C GLU A 23 -6.64 -3.81 2.39
N MET A 24 -7.94 -3.60 2.58
CA MET A 24 -8.86 -3.28 1.49
C MET A 24 -8.51 -1.97 0.79
N LEU A 25 -8.10 -0.95 1.55
CA LEU A 25 -7.68 0.32 0.96
C LEU A 25 -6.45 0.13 0.09
N TRP A 26 -5.45 -0.63 0.56
CA TRP A 26 -4.27 -0.93 -0.24
C TRP A 26 -4.64 -1.66 -1.54
N GLU A 27 -5.50 -2.66 -1.46
CA GLU A 27 -5.96 -3.41 -2.64
C GLU A 27 -6.73 -2.53 -3.62
N SER A 28 -7.54 -1.61 -3.12
CA SER A 28 -8.26 -0.64 -3.95
C SER A 28 -7.29 0.29 -4.68
N MET A 29 -6.23 0.71 -4.00
CA MET A 29 -5.19 1.56 -4.59
C MET A 29 -4.43 0.80 -5.68
N ASP A 30 -4.06 -0.46 -5.43
CA ASP A 30 -3.39 -1.31 -6.43
C ASP A 30 -4.28 -1.50 -7.67
N THR A 31 -5.53 -1.83 -7.48
CA THR A 31 -6.49 -2.00 -8.58
C THR A 31 -6.67 -0.70 -9.35
N GLY A 32 -6.84 0.42 -8.67
CA GLY A 32 -6.99 1.72 -9.30
C GLY A 32 -5.75 2.14 -10.07
N LEU A 33 -4.57 1.85 -9.54
CA LEU A 33 -3.29 2.13 -10.19
C LEU A 33 -3.16 1.34 -11.49
N SER A 34 -3.44 0.03 -11.46
CA SER A 34 -3.31 -0.83 -12.64
C SER A 34 -4.33 -0.50 -13.72
N ARG A 35 -5.50 0.06 -13.35
CA ARG A 35 -6.56 0.44 -14.28
C ARG A 35 -6.55 1.92 -14.66
N GLY A 36 -5.59 2.69 -14.15
CA GLY A 36 -5.51 4.12 -14.42
C GLY A 36 -6.69 4.93 -13.90
N ARG A 37 -7.31 4.51 -12.79
CA ARG A 37 -8.52 5.16 -12.25
C ARG A 37 -8.27 6.47 -11.55
N TYR A 38 -7.04 6.70 -11.08
CA TYR A 38 -6.71 7.86 -10.25
C TYR A 38 -5.74 8.77 -10.96
N THR A 39 -5.94 10.07 -10.80
CA THR A 39 -4.89 11.06 -11.11
C THR A 39 -3.77 10.90 -10.09
N GLU A 40 -2.59 11.43 -10.39
CA GLU A 40 -1.46 11.43 -9.44
C GLU A 40 -1.83 12.14 -8.13
N GLU A 41 -2.58 13.24 -8.23
CA GLU A 41 -3.03 14.00 -7.05
C GLU A 41 -3.96 13.18 -6.16
N ILE A 42 -4.97 12.54 -6.74
CA ILE A 42 -5.91 11.70 -5.99
C ILE A 42 -5.19 10.50 -5.40
N PHE A 43 -4.33 9.84 -6.16
CA PHE A 43 -3.55 8.70 -5.67
C PHE A 43 -2.65 9.10 -4.50
N GLY A 44 -1.98 10.25 -4.60
CA GLY A 44 -1.15 10.78 -3.51
C GLY A 44 -1.94 11.03 -2.25
N GLY A 45 -3.18 11.56 -2.38
CA GLY A 45 -4.07 11.75 -1.23
C GLY A 45 -4.49 10.43 -0.59
N LEU A 46 -4.76 9.40 -1.39
CA LEU A 46 -5.08 8.07 -0.88
C LEU A 46 -3.88 7.43 -0.18
N GLU A 47 -2.67 7.62 -0.70
CA GLU A 47 -1.45 7.13 -0.04
C GLU A 47 -1.26 7.78 1.33
N GLU A 48 -1.51 9.08 1.45
CA GLU A 48 -1.42 9.79 2.74
C GLU A 48 -2.41 9.23 3.75
N ILE A 49 -3.65 8.97 3.32
CA ILE A 49 -4.67 8.34 4.18
C ILE A 49 -4.23 6.94 4.60
N PHE A 50 -3.75 6.15 3.65
CA PHE A 50 -3.25 4.80 3.94
C PHE A 50 -2.10 4.83 4.93
N ASP A 51 -1.11 5.68 4.69
CA ASP A 51 0.07 5.79 5.57
C ASP A 51 -0.33 6.18 6.99
N TYR A 52 -1.29 7.10 7.13
CA TYR A 52 -1.79 7.53 8.42
C TYR A 52 -2.44 6.37 9.18
N PHE A 53 -3.37 5.65 8.56
CA PHE A 53 -4.04 4.53 9.23
C PHE A 53 -3.11 3.34 9.47
N PHE A 54 -2.20 3.09 8.55
CA PHE A 54 -1.20 2.04 8.73
C PHE A 54 -0.32 2.33 9.97
N GLU A 55 0.14 3.56 10.11
CA GLU A 55 0.99 3.96 11.23
C GLU A 55 0.23 3.90 12.55
N LEU A 56 -1.04 4.33 12.58
CA LEU A 56 -1.88 4.18 13.76
C LEU A 56 -2.03 2.71 14.16
N HIS A 57 -2.31 1.84 13.20
CA HIS A 57 -2.44 0.41 13.47
C HIS A 57 -1.12 -0.17 13.98
N ARG A 58 -0.01 0.19 13.36
CA ARG A 58 1.33 -0.25 13.79
C ARG A 58 1.63 0.14 15.24
N ASN A 59 1.30 1.36 15.62
CA ASN A 59 1.50 1.85 16.98
C ASN A 59 0.62 1.14 18.01
N MET A 60 -0.56 0.69 17.58
CA MET A 60 -1.51 -0.01 18.47
C MET A 60 -1.18 -1.50 18.63
N THR A 61 -0.76 -2.17 17.57
CA THR A 61 -0.63 -3.64 17.56
C THR A 61 0.77 -4.15 17.29
N GLY A 62 1.57 -3.42 16.50
CA GLY A 62 2.91 -3.86 16.10
C GLY A 62 2.93 -5.14 15.24
N THR A 63 1.79 -5.51 14.62
CA THR A 63 1.67 -6.78 13.88
C THR A 63 2.08 -6.70 12.43
N TYR A 64 2.20 -5.48 11.88
CA TYR A 64 2.59 -5.25 10.48
C TYR A 64 3.60 -4.11 10.39
N GLU A 65 4.45 -4.17 9.35
CA GLU A 65 5.37 -3.08 9.03
C GLU A 65 5.41 -2.83 7.53
N ARG A 66 5.73 -1.60 7.12
CA ARG A 66 5.88 -1.24 5.72
C ARG A 66 7.19 -1.77 5.17
N LEU A 67 7.17 -2.21 3.91
CA LEU A 67 8.39 -2.50 3.19
C LEU A 67 9.13 -1.21 2.86
N ASP A 68 10.45 -1.22 3.01
CA ASP A 68 11.31 -0.07 2.73
C ASP A 68 11.89 -0.16 1.30
N THR A 69 11.02 -0.39 0.34
CA THR A 69 11.38 -0.52 -1.06
C THR A 69 11.82 0.83 -1.62
N LYS A 70 12.94 0.87 -2.32
CA LYS A 70 13.52 2.10 -2.89
C LYS A 70 13.92 1.90 -4.34
N ALA A 71 13.84 2.97 -5.12
CA ALA A 71 14.43 3.00 -6.46
C ALA A 71 15.92 2.70 -6.39
N GLY A 72 16.43 1.97 -7.37
CA GLY A 72 17.83 1.53 -7.42
C GLY A 72 18.06 0.12 -6.90
N GLU A 73 17.11 -0.46 -6.15
CA GLU A 73 17.20 -1.85 -5.72
C GLU A 73 17.03 -2.80 -6.90
N GLU A 74 17.63 -3.97 -6.82
CA GLU A 74 17.37 -5.02 -7.80
C GLU A 74 15.98 -5.61 -7.55
N PHE A 75 15.29 -5.92 -8.64
CA PHE A 75 13.97 -6.54 -8.55
C PHE A 75 14.07 -7.92 -7.88
N ASP A 76 13.24 -8.13 -6.86
CA ASP A 76 13.10 -9.40 -6.14
C ASP A 76 11.62 -9.73 -6.01
N SER A 77 11.19 -10.80 -6.68
CA SER A 77 9.77 -11.16 -6.72
C SER A 77 9.15 -11.51 -5.36
N ARG A 78 9.96 -11.71 -4.33
CA ARG A 78 9.45 -11.92 -2.97
C ARG A 78 8.88 -10.62 -2.37
N PHE A 79 9.46 -9.48 -2.74
CA PHE A 79 9.14 -8.17 -2.16
C PHE A 79 8.59 -7.18 -3.18
N HIS A 80 8.65 -7.50 -4.47
CA HIS A 80 8.28 -6.58 -5.53
C HIS A 80 7.37 -7.26 -6.55
N LYS A 81 6.40 -6.49 -7.06
CA LYS A 81 5.55 -6.88 -8.18
C LYS A 81 5.69 -5.84 -9.27
N ARG A 82 5.98 -6.28 -10.48
CA ARG A 82 6.13 -5.37 -11.62
C ARG A 82 4.78 -4.79 -12.05
N SER A 83 4.76 -3.49 -12.36
CA SER A 83 3.62 -2.90 -13.06
C SER A 83 3.55 -3.43 -14.50
N GLY A 84 2.37 -3.35 -15.12
CA GLY A 84 2.13 -3.93 -16.46
C GLY A 84 2.98 -3.32 -17.58
N ASP A 85 3.49 -2.10 -17.39
CA ASP A 85 4.32 -1.39 -18.36
C ASP A 85 5.82 -1.48 -18.05
N SER A 86 6.19 -2.34 -17.12
CA SER A 86 7.56 -2.48 -16.63
C SER A 86 8.36 -3.46 -17.46
N GLN A 87 9.69 -3.31 -17.45
CA GLN A 87 10.59 -4.31 -18.04
C GLN A 87 10.57 -5.60 -17.23
N ALA A 88 11.03 -6.71 -17.82
CA ALA A 88 10.97 -8.02 -17.20
C ALA A 88 11.95 -8.21 -16.03
N SER A 89 13.09 -7.52 -16.05
CA SER A 89 14.12 -7.64 -15.03
C SER A 89 14.97 -6.38 -14.98
N GLY A 90 15.76 -6.25 -13.94
CA GLY A 90 16.66 -5.13 -13.76
C GLY A 90 16.48 -4.44 -12.42
N ARG A 91 16.90 -3.19 -12.34
CA ARG A 91 16.77 -2.38 -11.14
C ARG A 91 15.46 -1.59 -11.15
N ILE A 92 14.90 -1.41 -9.98
CA ILE A 92 13.69 -0.60 -9.79
C ILE A 92 13.99 0.84 -10.17
N SER A 93 13.25 1.37 -11.15
CA SER A 93 13.33 2.78 -11.53
C SER A 93 12.41 3.65 -10.70
N ARG A 94 11.25 3.11 -10.28
CA ARG A 94 10.24 3.85 -9.51
C ARG A 94 9.43 2.89 -8.65
N VAL A 95 9.14 3.30 -7.42
CA VAL A 95 8.20 2.61 -6.53
C VAL A 95 6.84 3.27 -6.68
N LEU A 96 5.85 2.53 -7.17
CA LEU A 96 4.51 3.05 -7.42
C LEU A 96 3.61 2.96 -6.19
N LEU A 97 3.73 1.87 -5.43
CA LEU A 97 2.96 1.65 -4.20
C LEU A 97 3.75 0.72 -3.29
N ARG A 98 4.18 1.22 -2.13
CA ARG A 98 4.93 0.40 -1.19
C ARG A 98 4.02 -0.64 -0.54
N GLY A 99 4.52 -1.87 -0.45
CA GLY A 99 3.85 -2.96 0.23
C GLY A 99 4.08 -2.98 1.74
N TYR A 100 3.75 -4.08 2.35
CA TYR A 100 3.89 -4.29 3.79
C TYR A 100 4.11 -5.76 4.09
N ARG A 101 4.49 -6.08 5.33
CA ARG A 101 4.63 -7.47 5.77
C ARG A 101 4.11 -7.65 7.18
N GLY A 102 3.61 -8.86 7.45
CA GLY A 102 3.24 -9.28 8.80
C GLY A 102 4.48 -9.70 9.57
N ILE A 103 4.59 -9.27 10.83
CA ILE A 103 5.73 -9.63 11.68
C ILE A 103 5.53 -11.04 12.23
N THR A 104 4.33 -11.36 12.68
CA THR A 104 4.01 -12.67 13.27
C THR A 104 3.65 -13.72 12.21
N ASN A 105 2.76 -13.38 11.28
CA ASN A 105 2.30 -14.31 10.26
C ASN A 105 3.24 -14.41 9.05
N LYS A 106 4.24 -13.54 8.95
CA LYS A 106 5.25 -13.49 7.89
C LYS A 106 4.68 -13.35 6.48
N LYS A 107 3.44 -12.88 6.37
CA LYS A 107 2.79 -12.63 5.10
C LYS A 107 3.37 -11.37 4.47
N ILE A 108 3.70 -11.42 3.17
CA ILE A 108 4.28 -10.28 2.46
C ILE A 108 3.30 -9.82 1.39
N GLN A 109 2.96 -8.52 1.41
CA GLN A 109 2.32 -7.84 0.31
C GLN A 109 3.40 -7.08 -0.45
N PRO A 110 3.78 -7.56 -1.65
CA PRO A 110 4.88 -6.93 -2.39
C PRO A 110 4.57 -5.51 -2.80
N SER A 111 5.61 -4.67 -2.86
CA SER A 111 5.51 -3.32 -3.41
C SER A 111 5.31 -3.37 -4.93
N ILE A 112 4.49 -2.47 -5.47
CA ILE A 112 4.31 -2.33 -6.90
C ILE A 112 5.40 -1.41 -7.43
N VAL A 113 6.18 -1.90 -8.39
CA VAL A 113 7.36 -1.18 -8.89
C VAL A 113 7.39 -1.15 -10.41
N ARG A 114 8.13 -0.19 -10.95
CA ARG A 114 8.51 -0.12 -12.34
C ARG A 114 10.01 -0.37 -12.44
N ILE A 115 10.39 -1.23 -13.38
CA ILE A 115 11.80 -1.51 -13.67
C ILE A 115 12.28 -0.64 -14.83
#